data_9bbf81e994ac6d276e13408c60675ab9
#
_entry.id   9bbf81e994ac6d276e13408c60675ab9
#
_cell.length_a   1.000
_cell.length_b   1.000
_cell.length_c   1.000
_cell.angle_alpha   90.00
_cell.angle_beta   90.00
_cell.angle_gamma   90.00
#
_symmetry.space_group_name_H-M   'P 1'
#
loop_
_entity.id
_entity.type
_entity.pdbx_description
1 polymer ?
#
loop_
_entity_poly.entity_id
_entity_poly.type
_entity_poly.pdbx_seq_one_letter_code
_entity_poly.pdbx_strand_id
1 'polypeptide(L)'
;MSQNDFTIANQTFPNTRADINSALQALASTSSGTSAPSTTFANQFWYDTSANTLYIRNEDNDANITLAVLDQSNDTVEYFKSDSIRTALIEFTDGDDALTIADGGALTTAGNLSIGGSNNELRFYEGANFVGFEAPALTGDQIFVLPSADGSANQGIVTNGSGTLSFADVGGDSLRPNAQPLIINGDMAVAQRGTSFTGQTGSVYTLDRMYVRLSGAGTWTITQDTDVPTGYGFGKSLKMDCTTANSSLDAGDFIFVNMRFEKQDMQIIKKGTSNAEIVTVAAWVKSPKTGTHVVGLYDANSSTNRYCMQTYSISSANTWQKIIVNFPADTGGSVMGTDNSHGMNLQFWFAAGSNYTSGSAATAWENYTAANQAVGQVNCSDSTSNNIFITGMQMEIGSYTSSTIPSFQHESFGDSLIRCQRYFQTYSQPPLIGSANANNTIARAKFGLITPMRTGATATHNGTFSWFYSNSHQPTSTAFSATYTDENTFEADVTVSGTGMTATHPCSIFQSGSASLDLDAEL
;
A
#
# COMPACT_ATOMS: atom_id res chain seq x y z
N MET A 1 -38.05 -2.38 -78.26
CA MET A 1 -38.75 -3.10 -77.22
C MET A 1 -39.21 -4.40 -77.75
N SER A 2 -38.92 -5.50 -77.10
CA SER A 2 -39.20 -6.84 -77.56
C SER A 2 -40.18 -7.55 -76.61
N GLN A 3 -41.29 -6.90 -76.32
CA GLN A 3 -42.39 -7.49 -75.57
C GLN A 3 -43.41 -8.03 -76.56
N ASN A 4 -44.01 -9.19 -76.27
CA ASN A 4 -45.05 -9.85 -77.06
C ASN A 4 -46.07 -10.47 -76.11
N ASP A 5 -47.34 -10.57 -76.50
CA ASP A 5 -48.42 -11.20 -75.75
C ASP A 5 -48.45 -12.73 -75.88
N PHE A 6 -47.53 -13.30 -76.69
CA PHE A 6 -47.39 -14.71 -77.02
C PHE A 6 -48.64 -15.35 -77.59
N THR A 7 -49.55 -14.54 -78.11
CA THR A 7 -50.75 -15.00 -78.82
C THR A 7 -50.51 -14.87 -80.30
N ILE A 8 -50.49 -15.99 -80.99
CA ILE A 8 -50.32 -16.03 -82.45
C ILE A 8 -51.71 -16.04 -83.10
N ALA A 9 -52.09 -14.95 -83.70
CA ALA A 9 -53.36 -14.80 -84.32
C ALA A 9 -53.43 -15.60 -85.66
N ASN A 10 -54.62 -16.07 -86.01
CA ASN A 10 -54.85 -16.71 -87.34
C ASN A 10 -54.94 -15.61 -88.38
N GLN A 11 -53.89 -15.42 -89.17
CA GLN A 11 -53.72 -14.35 -90.17
C GLN A 11 -52.93 -14.80 -91.40
N THR A 12 -52.61 -13.90 -92.34
CA THR A 12 -51.80 -14.24 -93.48
C THR A 12 -50.42 -14.74 -93.14
N PHE A 13 -49.82 -15.65 -93.89
CA PHE A 13 -48.53 -16.25 -93.61
C PHE A 13 -47.40 -15.24 -93.30
N PRO A 14 -47.26 -14.12 -94.08
CA PRO A 14 -46.27 -13.10 -93.70
C PRO A 14 -46.49 -12.49 -92.29
N ASN A 15 -47.75 -12.23 -91.92
CA ASN A 15 -48.08 -11.65 -90.60
C ASN A 15 -47.90 -12.68 -89.49
N THR A 16 -48.30 -13.94 -89.70
CA THR A 16 -48.06 -15.03 -88.75
C THR A 16 -46.57 -15.22 -88.49
N ARG A 17 -45.73 -15.13 -89.52
CA ARG A 17 -44.27 -15.21 -89.39
C ARG A 17 -43.72 -14.03 -88.64
N ALA A 18 -44.21 -12.82 -88.86
CA ALA A 18 -43.80 -11.62 -88.12
C ALA A 18 -44.16 -11.74 -86.65
N ASP A 19 -45.33 -12.26 -86.34
CA ASP A 19 -45.81 -12.47 -85.00
C ASP A 19 -44.98 -13.51 -84.20
N ILE A 20 -44.69 -14.64 -84.86
CA ILE A 20 -43.78 -15.67 -84.32
C ILE A 20 -42.40 -15.08 -84.10
N ASN A 21 -41.86 -14.30 -85.03
CA ASN A 21 -40.54 -13.68 -84.86
C ASN A 21 -40.55 -12.69 -83.70
N SER A 22 -41.62 -11.92 -83.48
CA SER A 22 -41.77 -11.00 -82.36
C SER A 22 -41.84 -11.75 -81.03
N ALA A 23 -42.57 -12.86 -80.98
CA ALA A 23 -42.61 -13.70 -79.76
C ALA A 23 -41.25 -14.33 -79.45
N LEU A 24 -40.53 -14.84 -80.48
CA LEU A 24 -39.16 -15.35 -80.27
C LEU A 24 -38.19 -14.26 -79.84
N GLN A 25 -38.33 -13.04 -80.37
CA GLN A 25 -37.51 -11.91 -79.96
C GLN A 25 -37.80 -11.48 -78.51
N ALA A 26 -39.07 -11.50 -78.12
CA ALA A 26 -39.45 -11.25 -76.72
C ALA A 26 -38.80 -12.26 -75.76
N LEU A 27 -38.85 -13.58 -76.12
CA LEU A 27 -38.16 -14.61 -75.33
C LEU A 27 -36.67 -14.40 -75.31
N ALA A 28 -36.04 -14.14 -76.45
CA ALA A 28 -34.59 -13.93 -76.55
C ALA A 28 -34.09 -12.69 -75.73
N SER A 29 -34.95 -11.69 -75.63
CA SER A 29 -34.62 -10.44 -74.87
C SER A 29 -35.23 -10.41 -73.48
N THR A 30 -35.67 -11.52 -72.93
CA THR A 30 -36.28 -11.58 -71.58
C THR A 30 -37.49 -10.64 -71.52
N SER A 31 -38.35 -10.58 -72.51
CA SER A 31 -39.51 -9.68 -72.60
C SER A 31 -39.24 -8.24 -72.25
N SER A 32 -38.08 -7.68 -72.65
CA SER A 32 -37.61 -6.38 -72.27
C SER A 32 -38.47 -5.20 -72.74
N GLY A 33 -38.69 -4.22 -71.92
CA GLY A 33 -39.45 -3.01 -72.23
C GLY A 33 -39.33 -1.93 -71.16
N THR A 34 -39.88 -0.74 -71.42
CA THR A 34 -39.93 0.38 -70.51
C THR A 34 -41.08 0.31 -69.48
N SER A 35 -41.91 -0.71 -69.59
CA SER A 35 -43.03 -1.05 -68.70
C SER A 35 -43.23 -2.56 -68.69
N ALA A 36 -43.99 -3.10 -67.76
CA ALA A 36 -44.29 -4.50 -67.67
C ALA A 36 -45.03 -4.96 -68.97
N PRO A 37 -44.84 -6.22 -69.46
CA PRO A 37 -45.60 -6.76 -70.58
C PRO A 37 -47.11 -6.64 -70.34
N SER A 38 -47.86 -6.30 -71.35
CA SER A 38 -49.33 -6.17 -71.28
C SER A 38 -50.03 -7.48 -70.96
N THR A 39 -49.43 -8.61 -71.41
CA THR A 39 -49.86 -9.97 -71.06
C THR A 39 -48.71 -10.61 -70.27
N THR A 40 -49.01 -11.14 -69.12
CA THR A 40 -48.04 -11.73 -68.18
C THR A 40 -48.41 -13.17 -67.89
N PHE A 41 -47.37 -13.98 -67.58
CA PHE A 41 -47.52 -15.37 -67.20
C PHE A 41 -46.81 -15.64 -65.89
N ALA A 42 -47.34 -16.53 -65.09
CA ALA A 42 -46.67 -16.95 -63.86
C ALA A 42 -45.23 -17.41 -64.15
N ASN A 43 -44.28 -16.99 -63.30
CA ASN A 43 -42.85 -17.28 -63.44
C ASN A 43 -42.15 -16.68 -64.66
N GLN A 44 -42.83 -15.75 -65.41
CA GLN A 44 -42.25 -15.05 -66.54
C GLN A 44 -41.16 -14.09 -66.11
N PHE A 45 -39.99 -14.20 -66.77
CA PHE A 45 -38.95 -13.16 -66.64
C PHE A 45 -39.26 -11.97 -67.53
N TRP A 46 -39.04 -10.76 -67.06
CA TRP A 46 -39.02 -9.58 -67.89
C TRP A 46 -38.00 -8.56 -67.38
N TYR A 47 -37.45 -7.78 -68.30
CA TYR A 47 -36.45 -6.78 -67.99
C TYR A 47 -36.98 -5.36 -68.20
N ASP A 48 -37.02 -4.54 -67.17
CA ASP A 48 -37.36 -3.12 -67.25
C ASP A 48 -36.14 -2.33 -67.70
N THR A 49 -36.19 -1.85 -68.96
CA THR A 49 -35.10 -1.06 -69.56
C THR A 49 -35.08 0.37 -69.08
N SER A 50 -36.12 0.86 -68.41
CA SER A 50 -36.15 2.20 -67.80
C SER A 50 -35.59 2.21 -66.38
N ALA A 51 -35.80 1.13 -65.66
CA ALA A 51 -35.34 0.96 -64.27
C ALA A 51 -34.08 0.05 -64.17
N ASN A 52 -33.61 -0.48 -65.29
CA ASN A 52 -32.51 -1.47 -65.37
C ASN A 52 -32.71 -2.68 -64.45
N THR A 53 -33.97 -3.15 -64.33
CA THR A 53 -34.32 -4.13 -63.27
C THR A 53 -34.83 -5.40 -63.94
N LEU A 54 -34.27 -6.55 -63.55
CA LEU A 54 -34.76 -7.87 -63.92
C LEU A 54 -35.78 -8.33 -62.88
N TYR A 55 -36.98 -8.70 -63.42
CA TYR A 55 -38.08 -9.21 -62.62
C TYR A 55 -38.42 -10.65 -63.01
N ILE A 56 -39.03 -11.38 -62.08
CA ILE A 56 -39.81 -12.56 -62.28
C ILE A 56 -41.23 -12.33 -61.77
N ARG A 57 -42.26 -12.79 -62.56
CA ARG A 57 -43.63 -12.82 -62.04
C ARG A 57 -43.73 -13.87 -60.94
N ASN A 58 -44.50 -13.59 -59.87
CA ASN A 58 -44.82 -14.61 -58.90
C ASN A 58 -45.74 -15.71 -59.42
N GLU A 59 -45.91 -16.78 -58.65
CA GLU A 59 -46.73 -17.94 -59.06
C GLU A 59 -48.20 -17.57 -59.30
N ASP A 60 -48.75 -16.57 -58.61
CA ASP A 60 -50.13 -16.12 -58.78
C ASP A 60 -50.29 -15.14 -59.95
N ASN A 61 -49.22 -14.76 -60.61
CA ASN A 61 -49.18 -13.82 -61.73
C ASN A 61 -49.78 -12.43 -61.45
N ASP A 62 -49.75 -11.99 -60.17
CA ASP A 62 -50.31 -10.71 -59.72
C ASP A 62 -49.25 -9.67 -59.31
N ALA A 63 -47.99 -10.09 -59.02
CA ALA A 63 -46.91 -9.21 -58.62
C ALA A 63 -45.59 -9.55 -59.34
N ASN A 64 -44.64 -8.56 -59.29
CA ASN A 64 -43.28 -8.75 -59.80
C ASN A 64 -42.34 -8.90 -58.58
N ILE A 65 -41.50 -9.92 -58.59
CA ILE A 65 -40.39 -10.12 -57.65
C ILE A 65 -39.16 -9.59 -58.37
N THR A 66 -38.49 -8.65 -57.74
CA THR A 66 -37.20 -8.10 -58.19
C THR A 66 -36.09 -9.13 -57.96
N LEU A 67 -35.39 -9.51 -59.03
CA LEU A 67 -34.24 -10.43 -58.94
C LEU A 67 -32.90 -9.71 -58.90
N ALA A 68 -32.75 -8.68 -59.73
CA ALA A 68 -31.51 -7.92 -59.81
C ALA A 68 -31.76 -6.54 -60.43
N VAL A 69 -30.94 -5.58 -60.01
CA VAL A 69 -30.76 -4.32 -60.73
C VAL A 69 -29.41 -4.37 -61.43
N LEU A 70 -29.37 -3.99 -62.69
CA LEU A 70 -28.14 -4.01 -63.49
C LEU A 70 -27.61 -2.60 -63.62
N ASP A 71 -26.36 -2.38 -63.28
CA ASP A 71 -25.66 -1.13 -63.57
C ASP A 71 -25.14 -1.22 -65.03
N GLN A 72 -25.86 -0.61 -65.95
CA GLN A 72 -25.50 -0.54 -67.32
C GLN A 72 -24.33 0.38 -67.64
N SER A 73 -23.91 1.19 -66.68
CA SER A 73 -22.77 2.11 -66.84
C SER A 73 -21.43 1.45 -66.50
N ASN A 74 -21.45 0.49 -65.58
CA ASN A 74 -20.26 -0.20 -65.11
C ASN A 74 -20.23 -1.68 -65.48
N ASP A 75 -21.24 -2.18 -66.24
CA ASP A 75 -21.40 -3.59 -66.66
C ASP A 75 -21.44 -4.57 -65.46
N THR A 76 -22.02 -4.12 -64.33
CA THR A 76 -22.09 -4.87 -63.05
C THR A 76 -23.54 -5.19 -62.68
N VAL A 77 -23.71 -6.15 -61.79
CA VAL A 77 -25.00 -6.45 -61.18
C VAL A 77 -24.99 -5.80 -59.78
N GLU A 78 -25.88 -4.80 -59.58
CA GLU A 78 -26.25 -4.41 -58.24
C GLU A 78 -27.09 -5.54 -57.63
N TYR A 79 -26.43 -6.34 -56.76
CA TYR A 79 -27.13 -7.41 -56.09
C TYR A 79 -28.24 -6.88 -55.22
N PHE A 80 -29.43 -7.41 -55.39
CA PHE A 80 -30.58 -7.36 -54.50
C PHE A 80 -30.92 -5.99 -53.95
N LYS A 81 -31.72 -5.22 -54.62
CA LYS A 81 -32.42 -4.10 -54.01
C LYS A 81 -33.54 -4.60 -53.11
N SER A 82 -33.23 -5.15 -51.98
CA SER A 82 -33.84 -4.76 -50.74
C SER A 82 -32.97 -3.65 -50.15
N ASP A 83 -33.50 -2.76 -49.35
CA ASP A 83 -32.85 -1.58 -48.76
C ASP A 83 -31.59 -1.86 -47.94
N SER A 84 -31.01 -2.99 -48.08
CA SER A 84 -29.78 -3.53 -47.58
C SER A 84 -29.52 -4.82 -48.32
N ILE A 85 -28.27 -5.27 -48.45
CA ILE A 85 -28.07 -6.69 -48.30
C ILE A 85 -28.71 -6.98 -46.94
N ARG A 86 -29.99 -7.29 -46.93
CA ARG A 86 -30.59 -8.05 -45.85
C ARG A 86 -30.24 -9.53 -46.05
N THR A 87 -29.03 -9.78 -46.19
CA THR A 87 -28.36 -10.65 -45.35
C THR A 87 -28.11 -9.83 -44.09
N ALA A 88 -29.10 -9.53 -43.36
CA ALA A 88 -29.06 -9.64 -41.95
C ALA A 88 -28.23 -10.87 -41.59
N LEU A 89 -27.88 -11.69 -42.54
CA LEU A 89 -27.36 -13.00 -42.29
C LEU A 89 -26.29 -13.32 -43.31
N ILE A 90 -25.04 -13.25 -42.87
CA ILE A 90 -24.14 -14.33 -43.25
C ILE A 90 -24.63 -15.49 -42.37
N GLU A 91 -25.73 -16.11 -42.78
CA GLU A 91 -26.26 -17.31 -42.14
C GLU A 91 -25.40 -18.51 -42.45
N PHE A 92 -25.15 -19.33 -41.46
CA PHE A 92 -25.07 -20.76 -41.65
C PHE A 92 -26.51 -21.31 -41.85
N THR A 93 -26.65 -22.43 -42.53
CA THR A 93 -27.86 -23.09 -43.02
C THR A 93 -28.92 -23.46 -41.97
N ASP A 94 -28.87 -22.97 -40.76
CA ASP A 94 -29.78 -23.28 -39.65
C ASP A 94 -30.70 -22.12 -39.21
N GLY A 95 -30.55 -20.93 -39.82
CA GLY A 95 -31.43 -19.79 -39.57
C GLY A 95 -31.04 -18.83 -38.47
N ASP A 96 -29.86 -19.00 -37.83
CA ASP A 96 -29.38 -18.11 -36.76
C ASP A 96 -28.55 -16.93 -37.30
N ASP A 97 -28.83 -15.72 -36.79
CA ASP A 97 -28.12 -14.48 -37.16
C ASP A 97 -26.67 -14.53 -36.73
N ALA A 98 -25.72 -14.67 -37.65
CA ALA A 98 -24.29 -14.66 -37.31
C ALA A 98 -23.72 -13.24 -37.17
N LEU A 99 -24.26 -12.27 -37.94
CA LEU A 99 -23.67 -10.93 -38.03
C LEU A 99 -24.70 -9.89 -38.45
N THR A 100 -24.90 -8.84 -37.65
CA THR A 100 -25.66 -7.65 -38.03
C THR A 100 -24.73 -6.46 -38.20
N ILE A 101 -24.77 -5.80 -39.38
CA ILE A 101 -24.09 -4.52 -39.61
C ILE A 101 -25.16 -3.44 -39.57
N ALA A 102 -25.15 -2.58 -38.56
CA ALA A 102 -26.09 -1.48 -38.44
C ALA A 102 -25.75 -0.32 -39.38
N ASP A 103 -26.75 0.52 -39.70
CA ASP A 103 -26.51 1.82 -40.34
C ASP A 103 -25.57 2.64 -39.46
N GLY A 104 -24.44 3.11 -40.03
CA GLY A 104 -23.33 3.73 -39.26
C GLY A 104 -22.14 2.81 -39.00
N GLY A 105 -22.16 1.55 -39.50
CA GLY A 105 -21.00 0.64 -39.53
C GLY A 105 -20.73 -0.12 -38.23
N ALA A 106 -21.64 -0.08 -37.23
CA ALA A 106 -21.51 -0.89 -36.03
C ALA A 106 -21.74 -2.37 -36.31
N LEU A 107 -20.84 -3.22 -35.83
CA LEU A 107 -20.95 -4.67 -35.88
C LEU A 107 -21.54 -5.18 -34.56
N THR A 108 -22.71 -5.81 -34.61
CA THR A 108 -23.36 -6.44 -33.47
C THR A 108 -23.51 -7.94 -33.71
N THR A 109 -23.06 -8.76 -32.78
CA THR A 109 -23.27 -10.20 -32.76
C THR A 109 -24.32 -10.55 -31.71
N ALA A 110 -25.27 -11.43 -32.03
CA ALA A 110 -26.27 -11.90 -31.07
C ALA A 110 -25.69 -12.90 -30.06
N GLY A 111 -24.53 -13.47 -30.36
CA GLY A 111 -23.78 -14.38 -29.50
C GLY A 111 -22.33 -13.98 -29.35
N ASN A 112 -21.49 -14.92 -28.96
CA ASN A 112 -20.06 -14.72 -28.80
C ASN A 112 -19.35 -14.48 -30.15
N LEU A 113 -18.44 -13.48 -30.19
CA LEU A 113 -17.48 -13.36 -31.28
C LEU A 113 -16.31 -14.31 -31.01
N SER A 114 -16.12 -15.33 -31.80
CA SER A 114 -15.02 -16.28 -31.68
C SER A 114 -13.98 -16.05 -32.78
N ILE A 115 -12.74 -15.80 -32.37
CA ILE A 115 -11.57 -15.74 -33.24
C ILE A 115 -10.81 -17.04 -33.04
N GLY A 116 -11.05 -18.02 -33.91
CA GLY A 116 -10.47 -19.37 -33.78
C GLY A 116 -9.13 -19.51 -34.48
N GLY A 117 -8.35 -20.50 -34.04
CA GLY A 117 -7.01 -20.83 -34.55
C GLY A 117 -5.89 -20.48 -33.62
N SER A 118 -4.67 -20.96 -33.90
CA SER A 118 -3.47 -20.63 -33.13
C SER A 118 -2.89 -19.29 -33.59
N ASN A 119 -2.48 -18.46 -32.67
CA ASN A 119 -1.86 -17.14 -32.92
C ASN A 119 -2.77 -16.16 -33.67
N ASN A 120 -4.08 -16.22 -33.45
CA ASN A 120 -5.04 -15.23 -33.95
C ASN A 120 -5.34 -14.19 -32.89
N GLU A 121 -5.31 -12.91 -33.29
CA GLU A 121 -5.52 -11.78 -32.41
C GLU A 121 -6.77 -10.98 -32.77
N LEU A 122 -7.41 -10.40 -31.77
CA LEU A 122 -8.30 -9.26 -31.95
C LEU A 122 -7.44 -8.00 -32.08
N ARG A 123 -7.40 -7.37 -33.25
CA ARG A 123 -6.54 -6.21 -33.55
C ARG A 123 -7.33 -4.94 -33.69
N PHE A 124 -6.85 -3.87 -33.08
CA PHE A 124 -7.34 -2.50 -33.24
C PHE A 124 -6.26 -1.67 -33.94
N TYR A 125 -6.57 -1.12 -35.11
CA TYR A 125 -5.63 -0.38 -35.94
C TYR A 125 -5.71 1.11 -35.69
N GLU A 126 -4.54 1.77 -35.68
CA GLU A 126 -4.34 3.21 -35.81
C GLU A 126 -3.32 3.45 -36.93
N GLY A 127 -3.81 3.91 -38.08
CA GLY A 127 -2.98 4.03 -39.28
C GLY A 127 -2.43 2.67 -39.73
N ALA A 128 -1.12 2.54 -39.83
CA ALA A 128 -0.43 1.30 -40.24
C ALA A 128 -0.09 0.37 -39.06
N ASN A 129 -0.31 0.81 -37.80
CA ASN A 129 0.03 0.07 -36.60
C ASN A 129 -1.24 -0.45 -35.90
N PHE A 130 -1.10 -1.47 -35.08
CA PHE A 130 -2.21 -2.02 -34.29
C PHE A 130 -1.80 -2.35 -32.86
N VAL A 131 -2.80 -2.41 -31.97
CA VAL A 131 -2.74 -3.10 -30.67
C VAL A 131 -3.68 -4.29 -30.74
N GLY A 132 -3.27 -5.44 -30.21
CA GLY A 132 -4.07 -6.66 -30.26
C GLY A 132 -4.08 -7.43 -28.96
N PHE A 133 -5.09 -8.32 -28.83
CA PHE A 133 -5.17 -9.32 -27.77
C PHE A 133 -5.09 -10.71 -28.41
N GLU A 134 -4.21 -11.55 -27.89
CA GLU A 134 -3.98 -12.93 -28.33
C GLU A 134 -4.17 -13.88 -27.15
N ALA A 135 -4.77 -15.03 -27.38
CA ALA A 135 -4.85 -16.08 -26.39
C ALA A 135 -3.52 -16.88 -26.37
N PRO A 136 -2.87 -17.03 -25.19
CA PRO A 136 -1.71 -17.92 -25.07
C PRO A 136 -2.11 -19.38 -25.25
N ALA A 137 -1.13 -20.30 -25.32
CA ALA A 137 -1.41 -21.73 -25.30
C ALA A 137 -2.11 -22.11 -23.97
N LEU A 138 -3.38 -22.54 -24.08
CA LEU A 138 -4.23 -22.87 -22.94
C LEU A 138 -4.45 -24.38 -22.84
N THR A 139 -4.54 -24.91 -21.63
CA THR A 139 -4.92 -26.29 -21.34
C THR A 139 -6.40 -26.44 -20.94
N GLY A 140 -7.12 -25.33 -20.82
CA GLY A 140 -8.54 -25.25 -20.50
C GLY A 140 -9.05 -23.83 -20.69
N ASP A 141 -10.37 -23.64 -20.73
CA ASP A 141 -10.99 -22.35 -20.94
C ASP A 141 -10.68 -21.39 -19.80
N GLN A 142 -10.35 -20.14 -20.17
CA GLN A 142 -10.14 -19.03 -19.22
C GLN A 142 -11.12 -17.91 -19.57
N ILE A 143 -11.97 -17.54 -18.62
CA ILE A 143 -12.92 -16.45 -18.78
C ILE A 143 -12.56 -15.35 -17.77
N PHE A 144 -12.31 -14.15 -18.28
CA PHE A 144 -12.11 -12.96 -17.47
C PHE A 144 -13.36 -12.09 -17.48
N VAL A 145 -14.01 -11.96 -16.32
CA VAL A 145 -15.15 -11.06 -16.15
C VAL A 145 -14.63 -9.66 -15.91
N LEU A 146 -14.89 -8.75 -16.85
CA LEU A 146 -14.45 -7.36 -16.78
C LEU A 146 -15.16 -6.60 -15.65
N PRO A 147 -14.54 -5.55 -15.10
CA PRO A 147 -15.18 -4.67 -14.12
C PRO A 147 -16.46 -4.06 -14.67
N SER A 148 -17.49 -3.94 -13.84
CA SER A 148 -18.79 -3.36 -14.20
C SER A 148 -18.81 -1.83 -14.26
N ALA A 149 -17.75 -1.17 -13.80
CA ALA A 149 -17.61 0.29 -13.75
C ALA A 149 -16.19 0.69 -14.13
N ASP A 150 -16.03 1.95 -14.48
CA ASP A 150 -14.73 2.57 -14.72
C ASP A 150 -13.94 2.68 -13.40
N GLY A 151 -12.60 2.61 -13.49
CA GLY A 151 -11.70 2.80 -12.35
C GLY A 151 -11.39 4.26 -12.07
N SER A 152 -10.61 4.49 -11.01
CA SER A 152 -10.06 5.82 -10.67
C SER A 152 -8.63 5.95 -11.20
N ALA A 153 -8.11 7.19 -11.22
CA ALA A 153 -6.70 7.42 -11.58
C ALA A 153 -5.76 6.60 -10.68
N ASN A 154 -4.70 6.05 -11.27
CA ASN A 154 -3.71 5.19 -10.64
C ASN A 154 -4.21 3.78 -10.24
N GLN A 155 -5.37 3.37 -10.70
CA GLN A 155 -5.82 1.99 -10.54
C GLN A 155 -5.42 1.14 -11.75
N GLY A 156 -5.08 -0.11 -11.50
CA GLY A 156 -4.83 -1.13 -12.50
C GLY A 156 -5.90 -2.23 -12.44
N ILE A 157 -6.00 -2.98 -13.52
CA ILE A 157 -6.84 -4.18 -13.54
C ILE A 157 -6.12 -5.31 -12.80
N VAL A 158 -6.75 -5.84 -11.77
CA VAL A 158 -6.26 -6.96 -10.96
C VAL A 158 -7.23 -8.13 -11.00
N THR A 159 -6.73 -9.35 -10.79
CA THR A 159 -7.55 -10.57 -10.73
C THR A 159 -7.73 -11.05 -9.29
N ASN A 160 -8.89 -11.62 -8.98
CA ASN A 160 -9.14 -12.29 -7.72
C ASN A 160 -8.63 -13.75 -7.67
N GLY A 161 -7.94 -14.21 -8.72
CA GLY A 161 -7.47 -15.59 -8.86
C GLY A 161 -8.54 -16.58 -9.35
N SER A 162 -9.78 -16.14 -9.60
CA SER A 162 -10.91 -16.96 -10.08
C SER A 162 -11.57 -16.36 -11.33
N GLY A 163 -10.82 -15.57 -12.10
CA GLY A 163 -11.27 -15.01 -13.38
C GLY A 163 -12.03 -13.68 -13.29
N THR A 164 -12.44 -13.19 -12.11
CA THR A 164 -13.05 -11.87 -12.00
C THR A 164 -11.97 -10.79 -11.94
N LEU A 165 -12.10 -9.78 -12.79
CA LEU A 165 -11.24 -8.62 -12.82
C LEU A 165 -11.91 -7.45 -12.10
N SER A 166 -11.12 -6.64 -11.41
CA SER A 166 -11.54 -5.41 -10.74
C SER A 166 -10.47 -4.34 -10.86
N PHE A 167 -10.85 -3.09 -10.64
CA PHE A 167 -9.86 -2.03 -10.47
C PHE A 167 -9.38 -2.01 -9.02
N ALA A 168 -8.07 -1.98 -8.82
CA ALA A 168 -7.44 -1.76 -7.52
C ALA A 168 -6.26 -0.81 -7.67
N ASP A 169 -5.93 -0.13 -6.58
CA ASP A 169 -4.76 0.73 -6.55
C ASP A 169 -3.51 -0.13 -6.79
N VAL A 170 -2.85 0.11 -7.91
CA VAL A 170 -1.56 -0.48 -8.27
C VAL A 170 -0.41 0.45 -7.93
N GLY A 171 -0.67 1.41 -7.07
CA GLY A 171 0.32 2.35 -6.57
C GLY A 171 1.49 1.61 -5.94
N GLY A 172 2.70 1.94 -6.33
CA GLY A 172 3.93 1.34 -5.86
C GLY A 172 4.26 1.56 -4.37
N ASP A 173 3.27 1.89 -3.54
CA ASP A 173 3.45 2.11 -2.11
C ASP A 173 3.46 0.83 -1.28
N SER A 174 2.98 -0.30 -1.81
CA SER A 174 2.99 -1.57 -1.09
C SER A 174 4.34 -2.29 -1.08
N LEU A 175 5.26 -1.89 -1.94
CA LEU A 175 6.61 -2.46 -2.00
C LEU A 175 7.64 -1.33 -1.96
N ARG A 176 8.18 -1.06 -0.79
CA ARG A 176 9.37 -0.23 -0.59
C ARG A 176 10.56 -1.12 -0.23
N PRO A 177 11.08 -1.93 -1.14
CA PRO A 177 12.06 -2.98 -0.82
C PRO A 177 13.36 -2.44 -0.21
N ASN A 178 13.62 -1.13 -0.29
CA ASN A 178 14.83 -0.49 0.22
C ASN A 178 14.56 0.71 1.15
N ALA A 179 13.31 0.96 1.56
CA ALA A 179 13.02 2.02 2.52
C ALA A 179 13.26 1.50 3.94
N GLN A 180 14.09 2.20 4.71
CA GLN A 180 14.25 1.89 6.13
C GLN A 180 12.96 2.20 6.89
N PRO A 181 12.54 1.34 7.84
CA PRO A 181 11.40 1.63 8.71
C PRO A 181 11.58 2.95 9.46
N LEU A 182 10.55 3.77 9.58
CA LEU A 182 10.59 4.96 10.42
C LEU A 182 10.75 4.59 11.90
N ILE A 183 10.10 3.53 12.33
CA ILE A 183 10.22 3.01 13.70
C ILE A 183 11.47 2.14 13.80
N ILE A 184 12.35 2.50 14.73
CA ILE A 184 13.55 1.74 15.06
C ILE A 184 13.21 0.74 16.16
N ASN A 185 13.65 -0.52 16.02
CA ASN A 185 13.36 -1.60 16.98
C ASN A 185 11.86 -1.88 17.15
N GLY A 186 11.08 -1.76 16.09
CA GLY A 186 9.63 -1.99 16.14
C GLY A 186 9.23 -3.43 16.47
N ASP A 187 10.14 -4.39 16.29
CA ASP A 187 9.99 -5.81 16.64
C ASP A 187 10.55 -6.16 18.03
N MET A 188 11.01 -5.17 18.79
CA MET A 188 11.53 -5.31 20.17
C MET A 188 12.76 -6.22 20.29
N ALA A 189 13.53 -6.39 19.20
CA ALA A 189 14.66 -7.32 19.16
C ALA A 189 15.87 -6.83 19.95
N VAL A 190 16.12 -5.52 20.01
CA VAL A 190 17.29 -4.90 20.65
C VAL A 190 16.97 -4.46 22.06
N ALA A 191 17.82 -4.83 23.01
CA ALA A 191 17.67 -4.56 24.45
C ALA A 191 19.01 -4.28 25.13
N GLN A 192 19.72 -3.24 24.72
CA GLN A 192 21.07 -2.91 25.26
C GLN A 192 21.04 -2.53 26.74
N ARG A 193 19.96 -1.87 27.21
CA ARG A 193 19.80 -1.48 28.62
C ARG A 193 19.41 -2.65 29.53
N GLY A 194 19.11 -3.81 28.94
CA GLY A 194 18.64 -5.00 29.66
C GLY A 194 17.27 -5.46 29.21
N THR A 195 16.92 -6.65 29.66
CA THR A 195 15.66 -7.33 29.26
C THR A 195 14.57 -7.33 30.33
N SER A 196 14.84 -6.75 31.51
CA SER A 196 13.90 -6.71 32.65
C SER A 196 14.11 -5.48 33.51
N PHE A 197 13.04 -4.72 33.74
CA PHE A 197 12.96 -3.50 34.52
C PHE A 197 11.84 -3.66 35.55
N THR A 198 12.19 -4.08 36.76
CA THR A 198 11.24 -4.39 37.84
C THR A 198 10.92 -3.18 38.70
N GLY A 199 9.73 -3.14 39.29
CA GLY A 199 9.36 -2.16 40.31
C GLY A 199 9.30 -0.71 39.83
N GLN A 200 8.98 -0.51 38.54
CA GLN A 200 8.94 0.84 37.98
C GLN A 200 7.71 1.60 38.46
N THR A 201 7.94 2.79 39.03
CA THR A 201 6.91 3.74 39.46
C THR A 201 7.06 5.11 38.80
N GLY A 202 8.10 5.29 38.01
CA GLY A 202 8.42 6.50 37.25
C GLY A 202 8.80 6.22 35.82
N SER A 203 9.00 7.28 35.06
CA SER A 203 9.36 7.19 33.65
C SER A 203 10.77 6.64 33.44
N VAL A 204 10.94 5.71 32.51
CA VAL A 204 12.19 4.99 32.25
C VAL A 204 12.33 4.58 30.81
N TYR A 205 13.54 4.68 30.23
CA TYR A 205 13.88 3.98 29.00
C TYR A 205 14.10 2.50 29.32
N THR A 206 13.50 1.63 28.51
CA THR A 206 13.52 0.18 28.70
C THR A 206 14.23 -0.51 27.52
N LEU A 207 13.53 -1.25 26.67
CA LEU A 207 14.09 -1.73 25.41
C LEU A 207 14.52 -0.52 24.57
N ASP A 208 15.49 -0.72 23.70
CA ASP A 208 15.99 0.38 22.88
C ASP A 208 14.88 1.13 22.18
N ARG A 209 14.90 2.46 22.25
CA ARG A 209 13.90 3.40 21.73
C ARG A 209 12.55 3.41 22.46
N MET A 210 12.29 2.49 23.39
CA MET A 210 11.02 2.41 24.14
C MET A 210 11.13 3.19 25.46
N TYR A 211 10.50 4.36 25.50
CA TYR A 211 10.41 5.19 26.69
C TYR A 211 9.05 5.00 27.36
N VAL A 212 9.00 4.28 28.46
CA VAL A 212 7.79 4.15 29.27
C VAL A 212 7.63 5.41 30.11
N ARG A 213 6.56 6.15 29.88
CA ARG A 213 6.14 7.30 30.66
C ARG A 213 5.16 6.84 31.72
N LEU A 214 5.50 7.06 32.98
CA LEU A 214 4.72 6.58 34.12
C LEU A 214 4.74 7.61 35.25
N SER A 215 3.57 7.91 35.78
CA SER A 215 3.37 8.70 36.99
C SER A 215 2.08 8.24 37.68
N GLY A 216 2.15 7.86 38.96
CA GLY A 216 1.00 7.53 39.79
C GLY A 216 0.17 6.31 39.39
N ALA A 217 0.34 5.76 38.21
CA ALA A 217 -0.48 4.68 37.65
C ALA A 217 0.02 3.28 38.10
N GLY A 218 0.27 3.09 39.40
CA GLY A 218 0.69 1.81 39.97
C GLY A 218 2.19 1.52 39.82
N THR A 219 2.57 0.25 40.05
CA THR A 219 3.93 -0.25 39.84
C THR A 219 3.94 -1.28 38.72
N TRP A 220 4.96 -1.23 37.88
CA TRP A 220 5.06 -2.05 36.68
C TRP A 220 6.42 -2.76 36.60
N THR A 221 6.37 -3.97 36.02
CA THR A 221 7.57 -4.66 35.52
C THR A 221 7.51 -4.66 33.99
N ILE A 222 8.57 -4.16 33.36
CA ILE A 222 8.68 -4.09 31.91
C ILE A 222 9.74 -5.10 31.45
N THR A 223 9.40 -5.97 30.49
CA THR A 223 10.32 -7.01 30.03
C THR A 223 10.33 -7.13 28.51
N GLN A 224 11.45 -7.59 27.97
CA GLN A 224 11.50 -8.20 26.66
C GLN A 224 10.98 -9.63 26.79
N ASP A 225 9.85 -9.93 26.18
CA ASP A 225 9.17 -11.23 26.27
C ASP A 225 9.26 -12.00 24.94
N THR A 226 9.01 -13.31 25.00
CA THR A 226 8.96 -14.20 23.83
C THR A 226 7.54 -14.52 23.37
N ASP A 227 6.54 -14.06 24.06
CA ASP A 227 5.15 -14.16 23.65
C ASP A 227 4.89 -13.17 22.49
N VAL A 228 4.64 -13.70 21.29
CA VAL A 228 4.53 -12.95 20.04
C VAL A 228 3.41 -13.50 19.17
N PRO A 229 2.87 -12.73 18.21
CA PRO A 229 1.89 -13.26 17.26
C PRO A 229 2.50 -14.34 16.37
N THR A 230 1.92 -15.53 16.40
CA THR A 230 2.41 -16.70 15.67
C THR A 230 2.27 -16.55 14.17
N GLY A 231 3.32 -16.89 13.42
CA GLY A 231 3.31 -16.91 11.95
C GLY A 231 3.64 -15.59 11.27
N TYR A 232 4.01 -14.55 12.05
CA TYR A 232 4.31 -13.21 11.52
C TYR A 232 5.80 -12.82 11.61
N GLY A 233 6.67 -13.75 11.96
CA GLY A 233 8.12 -13.56 11.94
C GLY A 233 8.70 -12.82 13.15
N PHE A 234 7.93 -12.52 14.18
CA PHE A 234 8.40 -11.85 15.38
C PHE A 234 9.01 -12.84 16.37
N GLY A 235 10.12 -12.46 17.01
CA GLY A 235 10.77 -13.23 18.06
C GLY A 235 10.65 -12.63 19.44
N LYS A 236 10.31 -11.33 19.53
CA LYS A 236 10.25 -10.56 20.77
C LYS A 236 9.08 -9.60 20.80
N SER A 237 8.66 -9.27 22.04
CA SER A 237 7.66 -8.23 22.34
C SER A 237 8.07 -7.45 23.58
N LEU A 238 7.61 -6.22 23.69
CA LEU A 238 7.60 -5.46 24.94
C LEU A 238 6.40 -5.94 25.76
N LYS A 239 6.65 -6.49 26.95
CA LYS A 239 5.61 -6.79 27.95
C LYS A 239 5.67 -5.76 29.07
N MET A 240 4.52 -5.22 29.42
CA MET A 240 4.33 -4.35 30.60
C MET A 240 3.35 -5.07 31.54
N ASP A 241 3.78 -5.43 32.74
CA ASP A 241 3.07 -6.22 33.73
C ASP A 241 2.76 -5.37 34.96
N CYS A 242 1.49 -5.18 35.28
CA CYS A 242 1.06 -4.40 36.45
C CYS A 242 1.29 -5.22 37.73
N THR A 243 2.28 -4.84 38.52
CA THR A 243 2.63 -5.57 39.76
C THR A 243 2.04 -4.95 41.02
N THR A 244 1.65 -3.66 40.97
CA THR A 244 0.85 -3.00 42.02
C THR A 244 -0.25 -2.19 41.32
N ALA A 245 -1.48 -2.53 41.57
CA ALA A 245 -2.62 -1.90 40.91
C ALA A 245 -2.94 -0.53 41.51
N ASN A 246 -3.44 0.38 40.63
CA ASN A 246 -4.13 1.60 41.01
C ASN A 246 -5.49 1.65 40.28
N SER A 247 -6.55 1.23 40.95
CA SER A 247 -7.91 1.21 40.40
C SER A 247 -8.60 2.59 40.43
N SER A 248 -8.04 3.55 41.15
CA SER A 248 -8.58 4.90 41.33
C SER A 248 -7.49 5.92 41.05
N LEU A 249 -7.27 6.18 39.74
CA LEU A 249 -6.27 7.10 39.28
C LEU A 249 -6.55 8.52 39.76
N ASP A 250 -5.52 9.18 40.30
CA ASP A 250 -5.55 10.63 40.49
C ASP A 250 -5.59 11.36 39.14
N ALA A 251 -6.01 12.63 39.19
CA ALA A 251 -6.20 13.41 37.95
C ALA A 251 -4.95 13.47 37.04
N GLY A 252 -3.77 13.48 37.64
CA GLY A 252 -2.47 13.57 36.95
C GLY A 252 -1.79 12.25 36.66
N ASP A 253 -2.40 11.11 37.01
CA ASP A 253 -1.81 9.78 36.80
C ASP A 253 -1.85 9.35 35.36
N PHE A 254 -0.81 8.67 34.90
CA PHE A 254 -0.74 8.13 33.56
C PHE A 254 0.29 7.00 33.41
N ILE A 255 0.08 6.16 32.40
CA ILE A 255 1.09 5.29 31.82
C ILE A 255 0.90 5.15 30.33
N PHE A 256 1.98 5.34 29.56
CA PHE A 256 2.03 5.12 28.12
C PHE A 256 3.45 4.80 27.64
N VAL A 257 3.57 4.07 26.54
CA VAL A 257 4.84 3.89 25.82
C VAL A 257 4.98 5.06 24.84
N ASN A 258 6.15 5.66 24.83
CA ASN A 258 6.50 6.79 23.98
C ASN A 258 7.73 6.46 23.15
N MET A 259 7.61 6.61 21.83
CA MET A 259 8.75 6.59 20.92
C MET A 259 8.96 8.00 20.36
N ARG A 260 10.20 8.45 20.34
CA ARG A 260 10.58 9.79 19.91
C ARG A 260 11.34 9.74 18.59
N PHE A 261 11.07 10.69 17.70
CA PHE A 261 11.68 10.82 16.39
C PHE A 261 12.45 12.11 16.26
N GLU A 262 13.58 12.06 15.54
CA GLU A 262 14.32 13.26 15.15
C GLU A 262 13.52 14.03 14.09
N LYS A 263 13.64 15.36 14.08
CA LYS A 263 12.99 16.20 13.04
C LYS A 263 13.39 15.80 11.63
N GLN A 264 14.68 15.54 11.42
CA GLN A 264 15.22 15.15 10.10
C GLN A 264 14.60 13.86 9.57
N ASP A 265 14.25 12.90 10.44
CA ASP A 265 13.65 11.63 10.03
C ASP A 265 12.16 11.78 9.68
N MET A 266 11.52 12.84 10.17
CA MET A 266 10.11 13.11 9.96
C MET A 266 9.83 14.04 8.76
N GLN A 267 10.83 14.35 7.93
CA GLN A 267 10.64 15.19 6.72
C GLN A 267 9.66 14.56 5.74
N ILE A 268 9.62 13.24 5.68
CA ILE A 268 8.78 12.47 4.75
C ILE A 268 7.29 12.73 4.94
N ILE A 269 6.84 13.11 6.15
CA ILE A 269 5.42 13.42 6.42
C ILE A 269 5.01 14.80 5.92
N LYS A 270 5.95 15.66 5.50
CA LYS A 270 5.73 17.02 4.97
C LYS A 270 4.82 17.89 5.83
N LYS A 271 4.81 17.64 7.15
CA LYS A 271 3.97 18.33 8.12
C LYS A 271 4.10 19.85 8.02
N GLY A 272 2.99 20.56 8.20
CA GLY A 272 2.94 22.03 8.15
C GLY A 272 2.91 22.58 6.72
N THR A 273 2.72 21.75 5.71
CA THR A 273 2.61 22.16 4.31
C THR A 273 1.29 21.71 3.71
N SER A 274 0.89 22.29 2.56
CA SER A 274 -0.27 21.83 1.80
C SER A 274 -0.14 20.41 1.26
N ASN A 275 1.07 19.87 1.23
CA ASN A 275 1.38 18.52 0.76
C ASN A 275 1.63 17.55 1.92
N ALA A 276 1.17 17.90 3.13
CA ALA A 276 1.31 17.02 4.29
C ALA A 276 0.65 15.66 4.02
N GLU A 277 1.28 14.61 4.52
CA GLU A 277 0.87 13.22 4.26
C GLU A 277 0.00 12.68 5.41
N ILE A 278 -0.90 11.77 5.07
CA ILE A 278 -1.57 10.89 6.04
C ILE A 278 -0.52 9.91 6.56
N VAL A 279 -0.59 9.60 7.84
CA VAL A 279 0.30 8.63 8.50
C VAL A 279 -0.53 7.48 9.04
N THR A 280 -0.16 6.26 8.70
CA THR A 280 -0.74 5.05 9.29
C THR A 280 0.23 4.44 10.30
N VAL A 281 -0.25 4.19 11.50
CA VAL A 281 0.46 3.42 12.52
C VAL A 281 -0.19 2.05 12.64
N ALA A 282 0.61 0.99 12.61
CA ALA A 282 0.16 -0.34 12.90
C ALA A 282 1.05 -1.00 13.96
N ALA A 283 0.47 -1.88 14.75
CA ALA A 283 1.18 -2.68 15.74
C ALA A 283 0.39 -3.95 16.06
N TRP A 284 1.07 -4.96 16.56
CA TRP A 284 0.45 -6.08 17.23
C TRP A 284 0.36 -5.80 18.71
N VAL A 285 -0.83 -5.97 19.26
CA VAL A 285 -1.13 -5.73 20.69
C VAL A 285 -1.86 -6.91 21.30
N LYS A 286 -1.61 -7.18 22.58
CA LYS A 286 -2.34 -8.17 23.37
C LYS A 286 -2.47 -7.69 24.81
N SER A 287 -3.65 -7.83 25.40
CA SER A 287 -3.92 -7.55 26.82
C SER A 287 -5.13 -8.34 27.30
N PRO A 288 -5.24 -8.73 28.58
CA PRO A 288 -6.49 -9.16 29.18
C PRO A 288 -7.51 -8.02 29.30
N LYS A 289 -7.05 -6.76 29.38
CA LYS A 289 -7.91 -5.58 29.47
C LYS A 289 -8.48 -5.22 28.12
N THR A 290 -9.71 -5.63 27.88
CA THR A 290 -10.46 -5.25 26.66
C THR A 290 -11.03 -3.84 26.75
N GLY A 291 -11.41 -3.28 25.62
CA GLY A 291 -12.02 -1.95 25.51
C GLY A 291 -11.22 -1.01 24.63
N THR A 292 -11.49 0.29 24.80
CA THR A 292 -10.90 1.36 24.00
C THR A 292 -9.53 1.75 24.55
N HIS A 293 -8.54 1.81 23.68
CA HIS A 293 -7.21 2.31 23.92
C HIS A 293 -6.90 3.48 22.99
N VAL A 294 -5.98 4.35 23.41
CA VAL A 294 -5.61 5.54 22.65
C VAL A 294 -4.18 5.39 22.13
N VAL A 295 -3.98 5.77 20.88
CA VAL A 295 -2.67 5.94 20.25
C VAL A 295 -2.60 7.34 19.65
N GLY A 296 -1.46 8.01 19.77
CA GLY A 296 -1.34 9.39 19.32
C GLY A 296 -0.01 9.75 18.70
N LEU A 297 -0.05 10.74 17.82
CA LEU A 297 1.10 11.46 17.33
C LEU A 297 1.12 12.85 17.97
N TYR A 298 2.28 13.20 18.55
CA TYR A 298 2.50 14.46 19.25
C TYR A 298 3.67 15.20 18.62
N ASP A 299 3.43 16.40 18.11
CA ASP A 299 4.44 17.27 17.53
C ASP A 299 5.21 18.00 18.62
N ALA A 300 6.49 17.72 18.73
CA ALA A 300 7.41 18.42 19.62
C ALA A 300 8.34 19.41 18.89
N ASN A 301 8.09 19.64 17.59
CA ASN A 301 8.94 20.46 16.73
C ASN A 301 8.94 21.95 17.06
N SER A 302 7.88 22.46 17.67
CA SER A 302 7.72 23.89 17.95
C SER A 302 7.24 24.16 19.38
N SER A 303 7.32 25.41 19.81
CA SER A 303 6.79 25.84 21.12
C SER A 303 5.26 25.71 21.23
N THR A 304 4.57 25.66 20.08
CA THR A 304 3.14 25.38 20.03
C THR A 304 2.97 23.92 19.66
N ASN A 305 2.98 23.07 20.68
CA ASN A 305 2.80 21.63 20.48
C ASN A 305 1.43 21.35 19.86
N ARG A 306 1.41 20.48 18.87
CA ARG A 306 0.20 19.95 18.25
C ARG A 306 0.13 18.46 18.43
N TYR A 307 -1.05 17.88 18.35
CA TYR A 307 -1.22 16.43 18.45
C TYR A 307 -2.49 15.98 17.75
N CYS A 308 -2.53 14.70 17.44
CA CYS A 308 -3.70 14.00 16.97
C CYS A 308 -3.76 12.66 17.69
N MET A 309 -4.92 12.34 18.27
CA MET A 309 -5.14 11.13 19.05
C MET A 309 -6.23 10.30 18.39
N GLN A 310 -5.95 9.03 18.21
CA GLN A 310 -6.89 8.08 17.63
C GLN A 310 -7.15 6.95 18.62
N THR A 311 -8.23 6.23 18.41
CA THR A 311 -8.57 5.08 19.25
C THR A 311 -8.47 3.76 18.50
N TYR A 312 -8.14 2.70 19.22
CA TYR A 312 -8.28 1.33 18.78
C TYR A 312 -8.94 0.50 19.86
N SER A 313 -9.51 -0.64 19.52
CA SER A 313 -10.17 -1.52 20.49
C SER A 313 -9.43 -2.83 20.62
N ILE A 314 -9.16 -3.26 21.85
CA ILE A 314 -8.84 -4.65 22.17
C ILE A 314 -10.14 -5.37 22.40
N SER A 315 -10.58 -6.20 21.44
CA SER A 315 -11.88 -6.85 21.44
C SER A 315 -11.88 -8.22 22.13
N SER A 316 -10.72 -8.88 22.14
CA SER A 316 -10.56 -10.24 22.71
C SER A 316 -9.42 -10.27 23.71
N ALA A 317 -9.74 -10.62 24.96
CA ALA A 317 -8.75 -10.72 26.02
C ALA A 317 -7.68 -11.77 25.70
N ASN A 318 -6.43 -11.47 26.05
CA ASN A 318 -5.26 -12.35 25.89
C ASN A 318 -5.03 -12.87 24.46
N THR A 319 -5.52 -12.13 23.47
CA THR A 319 -5.40 -12.52 22.06
C THR A 319 -4.59 -11.44 21.30
N TRP A 320 -3.60 -11.86 20.54
CA TRP A 320 -2.87 -10.98 19.65
C TRP A 320 -3.78 -10.46 18.55
N GLN A 321 -3.84 -9.14 18.38
CA GLN A 321 -4.56 -8.49 17.28
C GLN A 321 -3.69 -7.38 16.68
N LYS A 322 -3.71 -7.30 15.35
CA LYS A 322 -3.07 -6.22 14.62
C LYS A 322 -4.00 -5.02 14.61
N ILE A 323 -3.55 -3.91 15.17
CA ILE A 323 -4.24 -2.62 15.05
C ILE A 323 -3.65 -1.83 13.89
N ILE A 324 -4.51 -1.04 13.24
CA ILE A 324 -4.15 -0.15 12.14
C ILE A 324 -4.93 1.14 12.34
N VAL A 325 -4.21 2.24 12.45
CA VAL A 325 -4.79 3.54 12.81
C VAL A 325 -4.24 4.61 11.89
N ASN A 326 -5.14 5.33 11.22
CA ASN A 326 -4.80 6.40 10.30
C ASN A 326 -4.88 7.76 11.00
N PHE A 327 -3.84 8.56 10.86
CA PHE A 327 -3.78 9.95 11.32
C PHE A 327 -3.92 10.88 10.12
N PRO A 328 -4.84 11.84 10.13
CA PRO A 328 -5.01 12.78 9.03
C PRO A 328 -3.72 13.61 8.82
N ALA A 329 -3.55 14.13 7.62
CA ALA A 329 -2.46 15.01 7.28
C ALA A 329 -2.47 16.29 8.15
N ASP A 330 -1.35 16.66 8.76
CA ASP A 330 -1.22 17.94 9.46
C ASP A 330 -0.72 19.04 8.54
N THR A 331 -1.64 19.74 7.90
CA THR A 331 -1.34 20.90 7.06
C THR A 331 -1.11 22.19 7.87
N GLY A 332 -1.33 22.14 9.19
CA GLY A 332 -1.20 23.29 10.09
C GLY A 332 0.08 23.25 10.91
N GLY A 333 0.28 24.29 11.71
CA GLY A 333 1.45 24.43 12.58
C GLY A 333 2.75 24.73 11.83
N SER A 334 3.88 24.55 12.51
CA SER A 334 5.19 24.77 11.92
C SER A 334 5.62 23.63 11.02
N VAL A 335 6.30 23.95 9.93
CA VAL A 335 6.99 22.96 9.10
C VAL A 335 8.02 22.22 9.95
N MET A 336 8.15 20.91 9.75
CA MET A 336 9.12 20.09 10.48
C MET A 336 10.55 20.58 10.23
N GLY A 337 11.31 20.78 11.30
CA GLY A 337 12.72 21.16 11.23
C GLY A 337 13.59 20.05 10.61
N THR A 338 14.84 20.41 10.23
CA THR A 338 15.76 19.52 9.51
C THR A 338 16.94 19.02 10.36
N ASP A 339 16.95 19.34 11.65
CA ASP A 339 18.01 18.97 12.58
C ASP A 339 17.71 17.63 13.30
N ASN A 340 18.67 17.17 14.10
CA ASN A 340 18.57 15.94 14.89
C ASN A 340 17.86 16.12 16.24
N SER A 341 17.20 17.26 16.47
CA SER A 341 16.46 17.48 17.71
C SER A 341 15.08 16.80 17.68
N HIS A 342 14.39 16.81 18.81
CA HIS A 342 13.10 16.16 18.99
C HIS A 342 12.03 16.76 18.07
N GLY A 343 11.46 15.94 17.19
CA GLY A 343 10.45 16.33 16.20
C GLY A 343 9.06 15.83 16.53
N MET A 344 8.90 14.55 16.78
CA MET A 344 7.60 13.92 17.00
C MET A 344 7.66 12.79 18.02
N ASN A 345 6.53 12.49 18.64
CA ASN A 345 6.31 11.30 19.47
C ASN A 345 5.20 10.42 18.89
N LEU A 346 5.38 9.12 18.98
CA LEU A 346 4.31 8.13 18.91
C LEU A 346 4.02 7.63 20.32
N GLN A 347 2.76 7.70 20.76
CA GLN A 347 2.33 7.39 22.11
C GLN A 347 1.25 6.31 22.11
N PHE A 348 1.46 5.23 22.87
CA PHE A 348 0.44 4.21 23.16
C PHE A 348 0.02 4.31 24.62
N TRP A 349 -1.21 4.75 24.86
CA TRP A 349 -1.74 4.97 26.21
C TRP A 349 -2.34 3.70 26.80
N PHE A 350 -2.17 3.49 28.11
CA PHE A 350 -2.67 2.33 28.85
C PHE A 350 -3.44 2.70 30.11
N ALA A 351 -3.17 3.85 30.71
CA ALA A 351 -4.01 4.43 31.75
C ALA A 351 -3.82 5.94 31.78
N ALA A 352 -4.89 6.67 32.13
CA ALA A 352 -4.86 8.12 32.22
C ALA A 352 -5.92 8.64 33.19
N GLY A 353 -5.53 9.57 34.06
CA GLY A 353 -6.41 10.29 34.96
C GLY A 353 -7.20 11.41 34.25
N SER A 354 -8.05 12.09 35.00
CA SER A 354 -9.02 13.06 34.44
C SER A 354 -8.38 14.28 33.78
N ASN A 355 -7.13 14.63 34.12
CA ASN A 355 -6.42 15.70 33.40
C ASN A 355 -6.20 15.39 31.92
N TYR A 356 -6.29 14.13 31.50
CA TYR A 356 -6.02 13.67 30.15
C TYR A 356 -7.26 13.09 29.45
N THR A 357 -8.35 12.83 30.20
CA THR A 357 -9.53 12.10 29.69
C THR A 357 -10.82 12.89 29.71
N SER A 358 -10.84 14.07 30.35
CA SER A 358 -12.08 14.83 30.62
C SER A 358 -12.55 15.73 29.47
N GLY A 359 -11.78 15.83 28.40
CA GLY A 359 -12.09 16.68 27.25
C GLY A 359 -12.80 15.96 26.12
N SER A 360 -12.53 16.38 24.90
CA SER A 360 -13.01 15.78 23.65
C SER A 360 -11.89 15.07 22.92
N ALA A 361 -12.17 13.93 22.29
CA ALA A 361 -11.13 13.18 21.56
C ALA A 361 -10.55 14.02 20.42
N ALA A 362 -9.23 14.20 20.42
CA ALA A 362 -8.46 14.97 19.44
C ALA A 362 -8.23 14.18 18.15
N THR A 363 -9.29 13.78 17.45
CA THR A 363 -9.20 12.92 16.24
C THR A 363 -8.68 13.66 15.00
N ALA A 364 -8.53 14.97 15.08
CA ALA A 364 -7.83 15.81 14.10
C ALA A 364 -6.66 16.52 14.77
N TRP A 365 -5.71 17.03 13.98
CA TRP A 365 -4.60 17.81 14.52
C TRP A 365 -5.08 19.11 15.16
N GLU A 366 -4.80 19.27 16.43
CA GLU A 366 -5.14 20.46 17.20
C GLU A 366 -3.95 20.91 18.08
N ASN A 367 -4.04 22.13 18.63
CA ASN A 367 -3.10 22.59 19.61
C ASN A 367 -3.26 21.83 20.93
N TYR A 368 -2.17 21.64 21.63
CA TYR A 368 -2.14 20.85 22.85
C TYR A 368 -3.17 21.31 23.90
N THR A 369 -4.04 20.40 24.26
CA THR A 369 -4.99 20.49 25.37
C THR A 369 -4.91 19.19 26.16
N ALA A 370 -4.38 19.22 27.38
CA ALA A 370 -4.11 18.01 28.14
C ALA A 370 -5.35 17.11 28.26
N ALA A 371 -6.51 17.67 28.53
CA ALA A 371 -7.78 16.96 28.74
C ALA A 371 -8.24 16.10 27.55
N ASN A 372 -7.72 16.36 26.34
CA ASN A 372 -8.12 15.69 25.10
C ASN A 372 -7.19 14.52 24.70
N GLN A 373 -6.10 14.28 25.46
CA GLN A 373 -5.05 13.35 25.03
C GLN A 373 -5.41 11.88 25.06
N ALA A 374 -6.22 11.46 26.03
CA ALA A 374 -6.49 10.05 26.27
C ALA A 374 -8.00 9.78 26.50
N VAL A 375 -8.86 10.53 25.82
CA VAL A 375 -10.31 10.40 25.98
C VAL A 375 -10.79 9.01 25.58
N GLY A 376 -11.45 8.32 26.49
CA GLY A 376 -11.96 6.96 26.30
C GLY A 376 -10.97 5.85 26.66
N GLN A 377 -9.74 6.17 27.07
CA GLN A 377 -8.74 5.19 27.50
C GLN A 377 -9.23 4.37 28.70
N VAL A 378 -9.22 3.04 28.58
CA VAL A 378 -9.47 2.15 29.73
C VAL A 378 -8.27 2.18 30.70
N ASN A 379 -8.54 1.95 31.99
CA ASN A 379 -7.48 1.88 32.98
C ASN A 379 -6.86 0.47 33.01
N CYS A 380 -5.66 0.30 32.44
CA CYS A 380 -4.91 -0.96 32.53
C CYS A 380 -4.17 -1.13 33.87
N SER A 381 -4.16 -0.12 34.74
CA SER A 381 -3.55 -0.19 36.06
C SER A 381 -4.51 -0.73 37.13
N ASP A 382 -5.76 -1.02 36.81
CA ASP A 382 -6.80 -1.34 37.80
C ASP A 382 -6.70 -2.74 38.41
N SER A 383 -5.81 -3.59 37.90
CA SER A 383 -5.61 -4.96 38.39
C SER A 383 -4.18 -5.44 38.15
N THR A 384 -3.64 -6.19 39.10
CA THR A 384 -2.37 -6.92 38.94
C THR A 384 -2.45 -8.11 37.98
N SER A 385 -3.64 -8.45 37.48
CA SER A 385 -3.81 -9.42 36.40
C SER A 385 -3.64 -8.79 35.02
N ASN A 386 -3.52 -7.46 34.93
CA ASN A 386 -3.37 -6.76 33.66
C ASN A 386 -1.90 -6.75 33.23
N ASN A 387 -1.74 -7.09 31.98
CA ASN A 387 -0.48 -6.92 31.25
C ASN A 387 -0.77 -6.44 29.83
N ILE A 388 0.22 -5.85 29.20
CA ILE A 388 0.13 -5.36 27.83
C ILE A 388 1.36 -5.86 27.08
N PHE A 389 1.14 -6.40 25.89
CA PHE A 389 2.22 -6.78 24.99
C PHE A 389 2.10 -5.96 23.72
N ILE A 390 3.23 -5.50 23.20
CA ILE A 390 3.35 -4.78 21.92
C ILE A 390 4.54 -5.33 21.14
N THR A 391 4.35 -5.55 19.83
CA THR A 391 5.42 -5.83 18.87
C THR A 391 4.99 -5.45 17.45
N GLY A 392 5.92 -5.48 16.50
CA GLY A 392 5.61 -5.18 15.10
C GLY A 392 5.09 -3.78 14.89
N MET A 393 5.62 -2.81 15.62
CA MET A 393 5.28 -1.40 15.47
C MET A 393 5.82 -0.88 14.15
N GLN A 394 4.94 -0.36 13.29
CA GLN A 394 5.30 0.26 12.00
C GLN A 394 4.57 1.57 11.81
N MET A 395 5.19 2.48 11.08
CA MET A 395 4.63 3.77 10.70
C MET A 395 4.83 3.94 9.20
N GLU A 396 3.72 4.12 8.46
CA GLU A 396 3.70 4.20 7.00
C GLU A 396 3.10 5.52 6.55
N ILE A 397 3.60 6.04 5.43
CA ILE A 397 3.03 7.20 4.76
C ILE A 397 1.89 6.74 3.87
N GLY A 398 0.73 7.36 4.03
CA GLY A 398 -0.49 6.99 3.32
C GLY A 398 -1.59 6.50 4.26
N SER A 399 -2.75 6.21 3.70
CA SER A 399 -3.92 5.67 4.41
C SER A 399 -4.08 4.20 4.07
N TYR A 400 -4.00 3.33 5.07
CA TYR A 400 -4.04 1.88 4.87
C TYR A 400 -5.13 1.21 5.72
N THR A 401 -5.57 0.05 5.25
CA THR A 401 -6.49 -0.86 5.94
C THR A 401 -5.80 -2.18 6.28
N SER A 402 -6.51 -3.12 6.89
CA SER A 402 -5.96 -4.45 7.19
C SER A 402 -5.55 -5.25 5.95
N SER A 403 -6.13 -4.94 4.79
CA SER A 403 -5.84 -5.60 3.51
C SER A 403 -4.79 -4.88 2.68
N THR A 404 -4.52 -3.60 2.94
CA THR A 404 -3.61 -2.79 2.11
C THR A 404 -2.34 -2.36 2.82
N ILE A 405 -2.27 -2.45 4.17
CA ILE A 405 -1.07 -2.11 4.92
C ILE A 405 0.12 -2.97 4.48
N PRO A 406 1.27 -2.39 4.15
CA PRO A 406 2.47 -3.15 3.85
C PRO A 406 2.82 -4.15 4.95
N SER A 407 3.44 -5.26 4.58
CA SER A 407 3.99 -6.19 5.56
C SER A 407 5.03 -5.50 6.43
N PHE A 408 5.13 -5.91 7.70
CA PHE A 408 6.17 -5.40 8.59
C PHE A 408 7.54 -5.66 7.95
N GLN A 409 8.36 -4.63 7.87
CA GLN A 409 9.70 -4.72 7.31
C GLN A 409 10.69 -5.13 8.41
N HIS A 410 11.07 -6.40 8.41
CA HIS A 410 12.09 -6.93 9.30
C HIS A 410 13.48 -6.45 8.88
N GLU A 411 14.22 -5.87 9.81
CA GLU A 411 15.64 -5.53 9.63
C GLU A 411 16.51 -6.66 10.16
N SER A 412 17.75 -6.77 9.68
CA SER A 412 18.72 -7.63 10.34
C SER A 412 19.00 -7.12 11.75
N PHE A 413 19.29 -8.04 12.69
CA PHE A 413 19.61 -7.61 14.07
C PHE A 413 20.79 -6.62 14.11
N GLY A 414 21.79 -6.80 13.24
CA GLY A 414 22.95 -5.91 13.16
C GLY A 414 22.57 -4.48 12.73
N ASP A 415 21.71 -4.36 11.72
CA ASP A 415 21.25 -3.05 11.23
C ASP A 415 20.39 -2.35 12.28
N SER A 416 19.45 -3.08 12.88
CA SER A 416 18.61 -2.55 13.98
C SER A 416 19.45 -2.11 15.18
N LEU A 417 20.48 -2.91 15.54
CA LEU A 417 21.41 -2.56 16.63
C LEU A 417 22.18 -1.27 16.34
N ILE A 418 22.74 -1.11 15.14
CA ILE A 418 23.46 0.11 14.75
C ILE A 418 22.54 1.35 14.83
N ARG A 419 21.29 1.23 14.39
CA ARG A 419 20.31 2.30 14.49
C ARG A 419 19.96 2.64 15.93
N CYS A 420 19.86 1.65 16.81
CA CYS A 420 19.67 1.83 18.25
C CYS A 420 20.90 2.49 18.89
N GLN A 421 22.11 2.12 18.48
CA GLN A 421 23.37 2.66 18.98
C GLN A 421 23.58 4.15 18.67
N ARG A 422 22.85 4.70 17.71
CA ARG A 422 22.78 6.16 17.52
C ARG A 422 22.26 6.89 18.78
N TYR A 423 21.48 6.20 19.61
CA TYR A 423 20.80 6.78 20.79
C TYR A 423 21.33 6.26 22.11
N PHE A 424 21.81 5.02 22.14
CA PHE A 424 22.35 4.41 23.33
C PHE A 424 23.42 3.38 22.99
N GLN A 425 24.56 3.49 23.65
CA GLN A 425 25.63 2.50 23.55
C GLN A 425 26.04 2.05 24.95
N THR A 426 26.25 0.75 25.13
CA THR A 426 26.75 0.18 26.38
C THR A 426 28.04 -0.62 26.11
N TYR A 427 28.99 -0.45 26.98
CA TYR A 427 30.32 -1.05 26.90
C TYR A 427 30.66 -1.78 28.18
N SER A 428 30.79 -3.10 28.15
CA SER A 428 31.31 -3.90 29.26
C SER A 428 32.83 -3.77 29.37
N GLN A 429 33.51 -3.49 28.28
CA GLN A 429 34.94 -3.19 28.22
C GLN A 429 35.16 -2.01 27.26
N PRO A 430 34.90 -0.77 27.72
CA PRO A 430 35.11 0.40 26.88
C PRO A 430 36.60 0.47 26.47
N PRO A 431 36.94 0.68 25.21
CA PRO A 431 38.31 0.73 24.71
C PRO A 431 38.99 2.07 25.08
N LEU A 432 38.86 2.46 26.32
CA LEU A 432 39.44 3.71 26.85
C LEU A 432 40.95 3.59 26.94
N ILE A 433 41.62 4.45 26.18
CA ILE A 433 43.08 4.60 26.20
C ILE A 433 43.40 6.06 26.52
N GLY A 434 44.32 6.28 27.43
CA GLY A 434 44.68 7.62 27.84
C GLY A 434 45.96 7.72 28.62
N SER A 435 46.08 8.76 29.41
CA SER A 435 47.25 8.99 30.27
C SER A 435 46.80 9.46 31.66
N ALA A 436 47.58 9.11 32.66
CA ALA A 436 47.42 9.66 33.99
C ALA A 436 47.69 11.18 33.99
N ASN A 437 46.90 11.93 34.73
CA ASN A 437 47.15 13.36 34.95
C ASN A 437 48.19 13.58 36.09
N ALA A 438 48.54 14.82 36.33
CA ALA A 438 49.54 15.19 37.32
C ALA A 438 49.17 14.79 38.79
N ASN A 439 47.90 14.51 39.07
CA ASN A 439 47.44 14.16 40.40
C ASN A 439 47.51 12.66 40.75
N ASN A 440 47.98 11.82 39.83
CA ASN A 440 48.14 10.37 39.97
C ASN A 440 46.88 9.58 40.36
N THR A 441 45.74 10.20 40.38
CA THR A 441 44.43 9.61 40.75
C THR A 441 43.37 9.75 39.66
N ILE A 442 43.70 10.45 38.58
CA ILE A 442 42.79 10.66 37.44
C ILE A 442 43.49 10.20 36.18
N ALA A 443 42.81 9.36 35.39
CA ALA A 443 43.20 9.04 34.05
C ALA A 443 42.27 9.79 33.08
N ARG A 444 42.84 10.61 32.20
CA ARG A 444 42.09 11.17 31.06
C ARG A 444 42.19 10.20 29.89
N ALA A 445 41.06 9.69 29.49
CA ALA A 445 41.01 8.66 28.47
C ALA A 445 39.87 8.91 27.46
N LYS A 446 40.08 8.48 26.23
CA LYS A 446 39.11 8.65 25.13
C LYS A 446 39.05 7.44 24.23
N PHE A 447 37.96 7.33 23.48
CA PHE A 447 37.80 6.39 22.37
C PHE A 447 36.78 6.90 21.34
N GLY A 448 36.90 6.38 20.14
CA GLY A 448 35.88 6.56 19.09
C GLY A 448 34.68 5.67 19.34
N LEU A 449 33.49 6.17 19.09
CA LEU A 449 32.24 5.44 19.27
C LEU A 449 32.06 4.38 18.17
N ILE A 450 31.26 3.34 18.43
CA ILE A 450 30.96 2.28 17.46
C ILE A 450 30.23 2.85 16.25
N THR A 451 29.29 3.74 16.49
CA THR A 451 28.58 4.53 15.48
C THR A 451 28.41 5.95 15.99
N PRO A 452 28.32 6.95 15.11
CA PRO A 452 28.01 8.32 15.53
C PRO A 452 26.70 8.38 16.31
N MET A 453 26.74 8.95 17.52
CA MET A 453 25.55 9.16 18.32
C MET A 453 24.80 10.40 17.83
N ARG A 454 23.53 10.52 18.19
CA ARG A 454 22.68 11.65 17.82
C ARG A 454 23.26 13.01 18.23
N THR A 455 23.86 13.05 19.42
CA THR A 455 24.49 14.23 20.04
C THR A 455 25.54 13.74 21.02
N GLY A 456 26.29 14.66 21.62
CA GLY A 456 27.17 14.33 22.72
C GLY A 456 26.41 13.63 23.86
N ALA A 457 26.86 12.43 24.21
CA ALA A 457 26.14 11.56 25.14
C ALA A 457 26.31 11.94 26.60
N THR A 458 25.29 11.69 27.40
CA THR A 458 25.42 11.61 28.86
C THR A 458 26.00 10.26 29.25
N ALA A 459 27.06 10.24 30.03
CA ALA A 459 27.73 9.03 30.46
C ALA A 459 27.32 8.62 31.88
N THR A 460 26.97 7.36 32.04
CA THR A 460 26.80 6.73 33.36
C THR A 460 27.60 5.45 33.43
N HIS A 461 28.01 5.02 34.60
CA HIS A 461 28.69 3.74 34.76
C HIS A 461 28.10 2.93 35.90
N ASN A 462 28.08 1.63 35.74
CA ASN A 462 27.71 0.67 36.76
C ASN A 462 28.95 -0.17 37.11
N GLY A 463 29.19 -0.39 38.40
CA GLY A 463 30.33 -1.15 38.87
C GLY A 463 31.67 -0.40 38.72
N THR A 464 32.76 -1.13 38.80
CA THR A 464 34.11 -0.61 38.72
C THR A 464 34.93 -1.27 37.63
N PHE A 465 35.77 -0.49 36.97
CA PHE A 465 36.72 -0.97 35.96
C PHE A 465 38.12 -1.04 36.53
N SER A 466 38.87 -2.08 36.17
CA SER A 466 40.29 -2.19 36.48
C SER A 466 41.13 -1.57 35.37
N TRP A 467 42.15 -0.82 35.76
CA TRP A 467 43.04 -0.13 34.82
C TRP A 467 44.39 -0.81 34.73
N PHE A 468 44.89 -0.94 33.52
CA PHE A 468 46.25 -1.37 33.29
C PHE A 468 47.17 -0.15 33.19
N TYR A 469 48.23 -0.18 33.97
CA TYR A 469 49.17 0.88 34.07
C TYR A 469 50.56 0.31 34.40
N SER A 470 51.56 0.54 33.54
CA SER A 470 52.93 0.13 33.73
C SER A 470 53.09 -1.27 34.34
N ASN A 471 53.53 -2.27 33.73
CA ASN A 471 53.83 -3.66 34.15
C ASN A 471 53.19 -4.24 35.45
N SER A 472 52.37 -3.51 36.11
CA SER A 472 51.68 -3.91 37.33
C SER A 472 50.23 -3.52 37.32
N HIS A 473 49.43 -4.38 37.85
CA HIS A 473 48.00 -4.25 38.04
C HIS A 473 47.62 -3.04 38.86
N GLN A 474 46.54 -2.33 38.63
CA GLN A 474 46.06 -1.50 38.99
C GLN A 474 44.90 -0.92 39.53
N PRO A 475 44.71 0.33 39.74
CA PRO A 475 43.62 0.87 40.50
C PRO A 475 42.29 0.58 39.82
N THR A 476 41.22 0.48 40.59
CA THR A 476 39.84 0.42 40.10
C THR A 476 39.27 1.82 39.91
N SER A 477 38.44 2.02 38.92
CA SER A 477 37.70 3.26 38.72
C SER A 477 36.69 3.48 39.86
N THR A 478 36.61 4.71 40.38
CA THR A 478 35.62 5.10 41.41
C THR A 478 34.60 6.12 40.88
N ALA A 479 34.93 6.84 39.82
CA ALA A 479 34.04 7.77 39.17
C ALA A 479 34.47 8.03 37.73
N PHE A 480 33.49 8.33 36.87
CA PHE A 480 33.68 8.86 35.52
C PHE A 480 33.09 10.26 35.46
N SER A 481 33.85 11.18 34.92
CA SER A 481 33.40 12.54 34.62
C SER A 481 33.66 12.81 33.15
N ALA A 482 32.62 12.85 32.36
CA ALA A 482 32.75 13.20 30.95
C ALA A 482 33.33 14.60 30.80
N THR A 483 34.46 14.73 30.11
CA THR A 483 35.13 16.00 29.84
C THR A 483 34.87 16.54 28.45
N TYR A 484 34.64 15.63 27.51
CA TYR A 484 34.25 15.96 26.14
C TYR A 484 33.44 14.82 25.54
N THR A 485 32.29 15.17 25.00
CA THR A 485 31.43 14.24 24.26
C THR A 485 30.94 14.95 23.02
N ASP A 486 31.20 14.37 21.88
CA ASP A 486 30.56 14.73 20.62
C ASP A 486 29.84 13.52 20.02
N GLU A 487 29.39 13.65 18.80
CA GLU A 487 28.68 12.56 18.09
C GLU A 487 29.58 11.34 17.83
N ASN A 488 30.91 11.50 17.84
CA ASN A 488 31.85 10.47 17.36
C ASN A 488 32.85 10.03 18.45
N THR A 489 33.00 10.83 19.50
CA THR A 489 34.07 10.64 20.49
C THR A 489 33.54 10.80 21.89
N PHE A 490 34.00 9.92 22.78
CA PHE A 490 33.84 10.03 24.20
C PHE A 490 35.18 10.25 24.87
N GLU A 491 35.32 11.28 25.69
CA GLU A 491 36.45 11.54 26.55
C GLU A 491 35.99 11.79 28.00
N ALA A 492 36.65 11.18 28.93
CA ALA A 492 36.34 11.33 30.35
C ALA A 492 37.60 11.39 31.22
N ASP A 493 37.48 12.14 32.32
CA ASP A 493 38.33 11.99 33.47
C ASP A 493 37.80 10.85 34.33
N VAL A 494 38.60 9.81 34.49
CA VAL A 494 38.26 8.64 35.29
C VAL A 494 39.05 8.69 36.57
N THR A 495 38.36 8.86 37.68
CA THR A 495 38.98 8.80 39.01
C THR A 495 39.22 7.35 39.37
N VAL A 496 40.43 7.05 39.82
CA VAL A 496 40.85 5.72 40.24
C VAL A 496 41.20 5.66 41.70
N SER A 497 40.99 4.50 42.32
CA SER A 497 41.38 4.26 43.73
C SER A 497 42.88 4.09 43.87
N GLY A 498 43.46 4.69 44.88
CA GLY A 498 44.87 4.51 45.26
C GLY A 498 45.84 5.49 44.57
N THR A 499 47.02 5.60 45.14
CA THR A 499 48.12 6.42 44.63
C THR A 499 49.13 5.50 43.95
N GLY A 500 49.39 5.68 42.69
CA GLY A 500 50.36 4.83 42.00
C GLY A 500 50.51 5.06 40.53
N MET A 501 49.63 5.87 39.93
CA MET A 501 49.82 6.30 38.54
C MET A 501 50.90 7.39 38.51
N THR A 502 51.77 7.34 37.52
CA THR A 502 52.73 8.41 37.24
C THR A 502 52.18 9.30 36.14
N ALA A 503 52.22 10.60 36.35
CA ALA A 503 51.75 11.58 35.37
C ALA A 503 52.31 11.28 33.97
N THR A 504 51.50 11.46 32.94
CA THR A 504 51.82 11.24 31.51
C THR A 504 52.03 9.79 31.08
N HIS A 505 52.02 8.82 32.00
CA HIS A 505 52.13 7.44 31.60
C HIS A 505 50.83 6.93 30.94
N PRO A 506 50.93 6.09 29.89
CA PRO A 506 49.76 5.53 29.25
C PRO A 506 49.00 4.59 30.18
N CYS A 507 47.70 4.62 30.10
CA CYS A 507 46.80 3.74 30.83
C CYS A 507 45.64 3.28 29.94
N SER A 508 45.09 2.12 30.21
CA SER A 508 43.93 1.57 29.50
C SER A 508 43.04 0.79 30.45
N ILE A 509 41.78 0.64 30.12
CA ILE A 509 40.91 -0.30 30.82
C ILE A 509 41.37 -1.74 30.52
N PHE A 510 41.50 -2.52 31.57
CA PHE A 510 41.95 -3.90 31.50
C PHE A 510 40.78 -4.89 31.64
N GLN A 511 39.94 -4.72 32.63
CA GLN A 511 38.84 -5.61 32.91
C GLN A 511 37.79 -4.92 33.77
N SER A 512 36.55 -5.35 33.58
CA SER A 512 35.42 -4.83 34.32
C SER A 512 34.54 -5.93 34.83
N GLY A 513 34.78 -6.92 35.48
CA GLY A 513 33.79 -7.84 36.06
C GLY A 513 32.41 -7.75 35.36
N SER A 514 31.41 -7.29 36.10
CA SER A 514 30.06 -6.99 35.58
C SER A 514 29.82 -5.49 35.35
N ALA A 515 30.86 -4.67 35.26
CA ALA A 515 30.72 -3.22 35.07
C ALA A 515 30.37 -2.85 33.64
N SER A 516 29.62 -1.77 33.45
CA SER A 516 29.32 -1.16 32.15
C SER A 516 29.51 0.36 32.17
N LEU A 517 29.92 0.89 31.03
CA LEU A 517 29.86 2.32 30.71
C LEU A 517 28.74 2.51 29.71
N ASP A 518 27.74 3.28 30.08
CA ASP A 518 26.55 3.55 29.30
C ASP A 518 26.59 5.00 28.81
N LEU A 519 26.43 5.17 27.50
CA LEU A 519 26.37 6.46 26.81
C LEU A 519 24.95 6.65 26.28
N ASP A 520 24.27 7.70 26.76
CA ASP A 520 22.87 7.99 26.44
C ASP A 520 22.74 9.33 25.70
N ALA A 521 22.23 9.28 24.50
CA ALA A 521 21.92 10.42 23.63
C ALA A 521 20.44 10.38 23.18
N GLU A 522 19.54 9.77 23.96
CA GLU A 522 18.10 9.74 23.66
C GLU A 522 17.48 11.15 23.58
N LEU A 523 16.31 11.25 22.93
CA LEU A 523 15.59 12.50 22.68
C LEU A 523 14.84 13.01 23.91
#